data_b5fec021e851eb58dbbb0455124ee7ba
#
_entry.id   b5fec021e851eb58dbbb0455124ee7ba
#
_cell.length_a   1.000
_cell.length_b   1.000
_cell.length_c   1.000
_cell.angle_alpha   90.00
_cell.angle_beta   90.00
_cell.angle_gamma   90.00
#
_symmetry.space_group_name_H-M   'P 1'
#
loop_
_entity.id
_entity.type
_entity.pdbx_description
1 polymer ?
#
loop_
_entity_poly.entity_id
_entity_poly.type
_entity_poly.pdbx_seq_one_letter_code
_entity_poly.pdbx_strand_id
1 'polypeptide(L)'
;MLFRSASQRDDAIRMFIAQAEKDLANGYRVIVGGDFNEPSHRDWIEKNKNLYDHNGFVVPWTVTTLLEEAGFIDSYRKIYPNPLTHPGFTYPSDNLAKTPEKITWAPKADERDRIDFIFYKGKGLKAKKAVLFGPKESIVRSQRVEETSKDEFIVPLDVWPTDHKGLLVTFICK
;
A
#
# COMPACT_ATOMS: atom_id res chain seq x y z
N MET A 1 17.54 17.03 1.98
CA MET A 1 17.37 16.83 3.42
C MET A 1 16.55 15.54 3.57
N LEU A 2 17.19 14.44 3.93
CA LEU A 2 16.47 13.18 4.16
C LEU A 2 15.70 13.33 5.48
N PHE A 3 14.38 13.31 5.42
CA PHE A 3 13.56 13.16 6.61
C PHE A 3 13.82 11.77 7.18
N ARG A 4 14.74 11.65 8.12
CA ARG A 4 14.88 10.45 8.92
C ARG A 4 13.61 10.36 9.78
N SER A 5 12.73 9.47 9.43
CA SER A 5 11.62 9.10 10.29
C SER A 5 12.19 8.57 11.61
N ALA A 6 11.72 9.09 12.74
CA ALA A 6 12.06 8.54 14.06
C ALA A 6 11.49 7.12 14.27
N SER A 7 10.79 6.57 13.28
CA SER A 7 10.01 5.34 13.36
C SER A 7 10.82 4.05 13.19
N GLN A 8 12.11 4.10 12.86
CA GLN A 8 12.98 2.93 12.59
C GLN A 8 12.45 1.95 11.50
N ARG A 9 11.48 2.37 10.67
CA ARG A 9 10.91 1.52 9.61
C ARG A 9 11.96 1.16 8.57
N ASP A 10 12.81 2.11 8.21
CA ASP A 10 13.93 1.93 7.29
C ASP A 10 14.98 0.94 7.84
N ASP A 11 15.25 0.96 9.14
CA ASP A 11 16.15 -0.01 9.76
C ASP A 11 15.53 -1.42 9.73
N ALA A 12 14.25 -1.54 10.08
CA ALA A 12 13.56 -2.82 10.04
C ALA A 12 13.53 -3.42 8.62
N ILE A 13 13.24 -2.61 7.59
CA ILE A 13 13.22 -3.12 6.22
C ILE A 13 14.61 -3.50 5.71
N ARG A 14 15.68 -2.80 6.12
CA ARG A 14 17.06 -3.18 5.79
C ARG A 14 17.43 -4.54 6.41
N MET A 15 17.02 -4.79 7.66
CA MET A 15 17.22 -6.10 8.30
C MET A 15 16.46 -7.21 7.57
N PHE A 16 15.22 -6.95 7.18
CA PHE A 16 14.43 -7.87 6.37
C PHE A 16 15.14 -8.18 5.04
N ILE A 17 15.57 -7.15 4.29
CA ILE A 17 16.24 -7.31 3.00
C ILE A 17 17.51 -8.16 3.15
N ALA A 18 18.31 -7.90 4.18
CA ALA A 18 19.52 -8.65 4.43
C ALA A 18 19.27 -10.16 4.70
N GLN A 19 18.16 -10.50 5.36
CA GLN A 19 17.75 -11.91 5.53
C GLN A 19 17.17 -12.50 4.25
N ALA A 20 16.31 -11.74 3.55
CA ALA A 20 15.69 -12.19 2.31
C ALA A 20 16.72 -12.49 1.20
N GLU A 21 17.83 -11.73 1.13
CA GLU A 21 18.91 -12.02 0.17
C GLU A 21 19.57 -13.38 0.43
N LYS A 22 19.71 -13.80 1.68
CA LYS A 22 20.22 -15.13 2.02
C LYS A 22 19.28 -16.24 1.56
N ASP A 23 17.97 -16.02 1.77
CA ASP A 23 16.94 -16.97 1.37
C ASP A 23 16.87 -17.09 -0.16
N LEU A 24 16.96 -15.98 -0.86
CA LEU A 24 17.01 -15.93 -2.33
C LEU A 24 18.26 -16.63 -2.88
N ALA A 25 19.41 -16.45 -2.24
CA ALA A 25 20.65 -17.14 -2.61
C ALA A 25 20.54 -18.66 -2.44
N ASN A 26 19.72 -19.13 -1.50
CA ASN A 26 19.39 -20.55 -1.31
C ASN A 26 18.27 -21.06 -2.25
N GLY A 27 17.82 -20.22 -3.21
CA GLY A 27 16.81 -20.61 -4.19
C GLY A 27 15.36 -20.45 -3.73
N TYR A 28 15.13 -19.89 -2.55
CA TYR A 28 13.78 -19.60 -2.08
C TYR A 28 13.16 -18.43 -2.85
N ARG A 29 11.84 -18.35 -2.80
CA ARG A 29 11.06 -17.21 -3.26
C ARG A 29 10.54 -16.48 -2.03
N VAL A 30 10.67 -15.16 -2.02
CA VAL A 30 10.34 -14.35 -0.86
C VAL A 30 9.12 -13.50 -1.18
N ILE A 31 8.14 -13.52 -0.31
CA ILE A 31 6.97 -12.63 -0.33
C ILE A 31 6.94 -11.97 1.04
N VAL A 32 6.78 -10.64 1.05
CA VAL A 32 6.56 -9.84 2.26
C VAL A 32 5.28 -9.03 2.10
N GLY A 33 4.46 -9.01 3.13
CA GLY A 33 3.22 -8.24 3.13
C GLY A 33 2.85 -7.76 4.52
N GLY A 34 2.11 -6.66 4.56
CA GLY A 34 1.58 -6.06 5.78
C GLY A 34 1.33 -4.57 5.63
N ASP A 35 0.90 -3.96 6.73
CA ASP A 35 0.86 -2.51 6.91
C ASP A 35 2.27 -1.99 7.16
N PHE A 36 2.77 -1.14 6.26
CA PHE A 36 4.09 -0.53 6.39
C PHE A 36 4.03 0.84 7.07
N ASN A 37 2.82 1.33 7.33
CA ASN A 37 2.60 2.66 7.92
C ASN A 37 3.37 3.80 7.21
N GLU A 38 3.62 3.63 5.94
CA GLU A 38 4.32 4.57 5.05
C GLU A 38 3.78 4.37 3.64
N PRO A 39 3.43 5.46 2.91
CA PRO A 39 3.02 5.35 1.52
C PRO A 39 4.11 4.84 0.59
N SER A 40 3.79 4.69 -0.69
CA SER A 40 4.76 4.28 -1.70
C SER A 40 5.33 5.47 -2.46
N HIS A 41 6.65 5.42 -2.72
CA HIS A 41 7.31 6.34 -3.64
C HIS A 41 6.72 6.30 -5.07
N ARG A 42 6.01 5.23 -5.43
CA ARG A 42 5.30 5.09 -6.70
C ARG A 42 3.92 5.76 -6.70
N ASP A 43 3.46 6.20 -5.54
CA ASP A 43 2.13 6.76 -5.35
C ASP A 43 2.16 8.27 -5.07
N TRP A 44 3.28 8.80 -4.54
CA TRP A 44 3.49 10.22 -4.31
C TRP A 44 4.40 10.83 -5.40
N ILE A 45 3.87 10.92 -6.61
CA ILE A 45 4.59 11.29 -7.83
C ILE A 45 4.14 12.64 -8.40
N GLU A 46 4.89 13.20 -9.32
CA GLU A 46 4.60 14.49 -9.97
C GLU A 46 3.17 14.59 -10.54
N LYS A 47 2.64 13.48 -11.06
CA LYS A 47 1.31 13.48 -11.70
C LYS A 47 0.14 13.65 -10.74
N ASN A 48 0.30 13.31 -9.47
CA ASN A 48 -0.77 13.39 -8.46
C ASN A 48 -0.43 14.25 -7.25
N LYS A 49 0.65 15.01 -7.31
CA LYS A 49 1.11 15.86 -6.19
C LYS A 49 0.08 16.89 -5.69
N ASN A 50 -0.93 17.21 -6.50
CA ASN A 50 -2.01 18.14 -6.13
C ASN A 50 -3.35 17.43 -5.85
N LEU A 51 -3.35 16.10 -5.77
CA LEU A 51 -4.51 15.29 -5.39
C LEU A 51 -4.33 14.78 -3.96
N TYR A 52 -5.43 14.35 -3.33
CA TYR A 52 -5.43 13.66 -2.02
C TYR A 52 -4.66 14.40 -0.92
N ASP A 53 -4.74 15.74 -0.95
CA ASP A 53 -4.00 16.62 -0.03
C ASP A 53 -2.47 16.39 0.01
N HIS A 54 -1.88 15.90 -1.07
CA HIS A 54 -0.42 15.81 -1.21
C HIS A 54 0.26 17.19 -1.24
N ASN A 55 -0.52 18.28 -1.40
CA ASN A 55 -0.07 19.67 -1.25
C ASN A 55 1.15 20.06 -2.10
N GLY A 56 1.28 19.50 -3.29
CA GLY A 56 2.38 19.75 -4.21
C GLY A 56 3.63 18.92 -3.93
N PHE A 57 3.62 18.03 -2.95
CA PHE A 57 4.78 17.22 -2.62
C PHE A 57 4.92 15.98 -3.49
N VAL A 58 6.15 15.70 -3.86
CA VAL A 58 6.61 14.41 -4.42
C VAL A 58 7.57 13.82 -3.40
N VAL A 59 7.25 12.64 -2.88
CA VAL A 59 8.00 12.07 -1.76
C VAL A 59 8.56 10.69 -2.13
N PRO A 60 9.90 10.53 -2.11
CA PRO A 60 10.55 9.23 -2.29
C PRO A 60 10.51 8.45 -0.97
N TRP A 61 9.35 7.92 -0.63
CA TRP A 61 9.12 7.15 0.59
C TRP A 61 10.14 6.01 0.74
N THR A 62 10.79 5.95 1.89
CA THR A 62 12.04 5.19 2.07
C THR A 62 11.84 3.68 2.01
N VAL A 63 10.83 3.15 2.69
CA VAL A 63 10.64 1.70 2.82
C VAL A 63 10.40 1.04 1.47
N THR A 64 9.49 1.59 0.67
CA THR A 64 9.17 1.04 -0.64
C THR A 64 10.29 1.27 -1.65
N THR A 65 11.05 2.37 -1.54
CA THR A 65 12.24 2.63 -2.35
C THR A 65 13.32 1.58 -2.07
N LEU A 66 13.64 1.31 -0.81
CA LEU A 66 14.63 0.30 -0.43
C LEU A 66 14.27 -1.11 -0.92
N LEU A 67 13.00 -1.49 -0.83
CA LEU A 67 12.54 -2.77 -1.36
C LEU A 67 12.73 -2.86 -2.88
N GLU A 68 12.38 -1.82 -3.61
CA GLU A 68 12.53 -1.80 -5.06
C GLU A 68 14.00 -1.79 -5.48
N GLU A 69 14.87 -1.01 -4.83
CA GLU A 69 16.31 -1.02 -5.05
C GLU A 69 16.92 -2.41 -4.77
N ALA A 70 16.41 -3.13 -3.78
CA ALA A 70 16.76 -4.51 -3.52
C ALA A 70 16.13 -5.52 -4.51
N GLY A 71 15.42 -5.05 -5.55
CA GLY A 71 14.82 -5.88 -6.61
C GLY A 71 13.52 -6.57 -6.22
N PHE A 72 12.88 -6.20 -5.12
CA PHE A 72 11.52 -6.62 -4.83
C PHE A 72 10.53 -5.88 -5.72
N ILE A 73 9.46 -6.55 -6.07
CA ILE A 73 8.42 -6.04 -6.97
C ILE A 73 7.16 -5.78 -6.15
N ASP A 74 6.67 -4.55 -6.19
CA ASP A 74 5.33 -4.20 -5.70
C ASP A 74 4.30 -4.92 -6.57
N SER A 75 3.58 -5.85 -5.98
CA SER A 75 2.63 -6.70 -6.69
C SER A 75 1.45 -5.91 -7.26
N TYR A 76 0.97 -4.89 -6.53
CA TYR A 76 -0.14 -4.05 -6.97
C TYR A 76 0.28 -3.15 -8.14
N ARG A 77 1.38 -2.44 -8.02
CA ARG A 77 1.92 -1.58 -9.10
C ARG A 77 2.44 -2.38 -10.29
N LYS A 78 2.76 -3.66 -10.12
CA LYS A 78 3.06 -4.56 -11.24
C LYS A 78 1.83 -4.83 -12.10
N ILE A 79 0.66 -4.95 -11.51
CA ILE A 79 -0.62 -5.18 -12.22
C ILE A 79 -1.22 -3.84 -12.68
N TYR A 80 -1.21 -2.84 -11.81
CA TYR A 80 -1.81 -1.52 -12.03
C TYR A 80 -0.74 -0.42 -11.92
N PRO A 81 0.02 -0.16 -13.00
CA PRO A 81 1.16 0.77 -12.94
C PRO A 81 0.79 2.25 -12.81
N ASN A 82 -0.48 2.61 -13.05
CA ASN A 82 -0.94 4.00 -13.03
C ASN A 82 -1.72 4.31 -11.74
N PRO A 83 -1.13 5.06 -10.78
CA PRO A 83 -1.80 5.41 -9.54
C PRO A 83 -2.97 6.39 -9.70
N LEU A 84 -3.09 7.08 -10.84
CA LEU A 84 -4.25 7.95 -11.09
C LEU A 84 -5.54 7.18 -11.39
N THR A 85 -5.40 6.01 -12.01
CA THR A 85 -6.56 5.17 -12.35
C THR A 85 -6.81 4.08 -11.32
N HIS A 86 -5.75 3.62 -10.69
CA HIS A 86 -5.77 2.59 -9.65
C HIS A 86 -4.95 3.07 -8.45
N PRO A 87 -5.46 4.01 -7.65
CA PRO A 87 -4.74 4.49 -6.46
C PRO A 87 -4.43 3.36 -5.48
N GLY A 88 -5.36 2.42 -5.32
CA GLY A 88 -5.17 1.26 -4.46
C GLY A 88 -5.22 1.60 -2.99
N PHE A 89 -5.98 2.63 -2.59
CA PHE A 89 -6.05 3.08 -1.20
C PHE A 89 -6.46 1.96 -0.26
N THR A 90 -5.63 1.75 0.75
CA THR A 90 -5.90 0.79 1.80
C THR A 90 -6.30 1.43 3.12
N TYR A 91 -5.95 2.71 3.33
CA TYR A 91 -6.27 3.48 4.52
C TYR A 91 -6.78 4.88 4.14
N PRO A 92 -7.70 5.49 4.90
CA PRO A 92 -8.56 4.86 5.89
C PRO A 92 -9.77 4.21 5.22
N SER A 93 -10.05 2.96 5.57
CA SER A 93 -11.23 2.22 5.12
C SER A 93 -12.45 2.55 5.98
N ASP A 94 -13.65 2.46 5.40
CA ASP A 94 -14.85 2.55 6.22
C ASP A 94 -15.00 1.34 7.14
N ASN A 95 -15.58 1.62 8.31
CA ASN A 95 -16.01 0.63 9.29
C ASN A 95 -17.33 1.13 9.89
N LEU A 96 -18.42 0.50 9.54
CA LEU A 96 -19.77 0.90 9.96
C LEU A 96 -20.00 0.80 11.47
N ALA A 97 -19.16 0.06 12.20
CA ALA A 97 -19.22 -0.02 13.67
C ALA A 97 -18.60 1.20 14.37
N LYS A 98 -17.99 2.11 13.63
CA LYS A 98 -17.33 3.31 14.15
C LYS A 98 -17.84 4.57 13.45
N THR A 99 -17.73 5.71 14.12
CA THR A 99 -17.93 7.00 13.44
C THR A 99 -16.68 7.36 12.66
N PRO A 100 -16.81 8.06 11.52
CA PRO A 100 -15.66 8.42 10.68
C PRO A 100 -14.51 9.08 11.42
N GLU A 101 -14.80 9.94 12.39
CA GLU A 101 -13.78 10.66 13.17
C GLU A 101 -12.92 9.73 14.04
N LYS A 102 -13.38 8.50 14.30
CA LYS A 102 -12.66 7.50 15.11
C LYS A 102 -11.78 6.56 14.32
N ILE A 103 -11.83 6.66 12.98
CA ILE A 103 -11.08 5.81 12.05
C ILE A 103 -10.23 6.64 11.08
N THR A 104 -9.82 7.83 11.49
CA THR A 104 -8.97 8.76 10.74
C THR A 104 -7.99 9.44 11.69
N TRP A 105 -6.77 9.67 11.24
CA TRP A 105 -5.74 10.40 11.98
C TRP A 105 -5.84 11.91 11.76
N ALA A 106 -6.22 12.29 10.54
CA ALA A 106 -6.35 13.66 10.11
C ALA A 106 -7.80 13.98 9.67
N PRO A 107 -8.74 14.15 10.61
CA PRO A 107 -10.18 14.25 10.32
C PRO A 107 -10.59 15.43 9.42
N LYS A 108 -9.68 16.36 9.14
CA LYS A 108 -9.90 17.50 8.24
C LYS A 108 -9.25 17.33 6.86
N ALA A 109 -8.46 16.27 6.68
CA ALA A 109 -7.71 16.02 5.45
C ALA A 109 -8.31 14.89 4.61
N ASP A 110 -7.89 14.80 3.36
CA ASP A 110 -7.96 13.59 2.55
C ASP A 110 -6.63 12.84 2.75
N GLU A 111 -6.62 11.94 3.71
CA GLU A 111 -5.44 11.17 4.09
C GLU A 111 -5.40 9.77 3.45
N ARG A 112 -6.17 9.58 2.37
CA ARG A 112 -6.18 8.28 1.68
C ARG A 112 -4.81 7.96 1.13
N ASP A 113 -4.28 6.82 1.56
CA ASP A 113 -3.01 6.29 1.10
C ASP A 113 -3.05 4.77 0.94
N ARG A 114 -2.18 4.26 0.12
CA ARG A 114 -1.87 2.85 0.05
C ARG A 114 -0.66 2.59 0.94
N ILE A 115 -0.88 1.97 2.09
CA ILE A 115 0.14 1.68 3.10
C ILE A 115 0.25 0.19 3.43
N ASP A 116 -0.68 -0.61 2.90
CA ASP A 116 -0.64 -2.07 2.96
C ASP A 116 -0.13 -2.64 1.63
N PHE A 117 0.90 -3.44 1.69
CA PHE A 117 1.60 -3.93 0.51
C PHE A 117 1.80 -5.43 0.53
N ILE A 118 1.99 -5.99 -0.67
CA ILE A 118 2.60 -7.30 -0.89
C ILE A 118 3.70 -7.11 -1.93
N PHE A 119 4.96 -7.22 -1.48
CA PHE A 119 6.13 -7.25 -2.34
C PHE A 119 6.63 -8.69 -2.51
N TYR A 120 7.26 -8.97 -3.64
CA TYR A 120 7.80 -10.29 -3.92
C TYR A 120 9.10 -10.24 -4.70
N LYS A 121 9.95 -11.27 -4.53
CA LYS A 121 11.17 -11.51 -5.29
C LYS A 121 11.45 -13.01 -5.38
N GLY A 122 11.99 -13.48 -6.51
CA GLY A 122 12.43 -14.85 -6.70
C GLY A 122 12.18 -15.38 -8.10
N LYS A 123 12.98 -16.35 -8.51
CA LYS A 123 12.93 -16.93 -9.86
C LYS A 123 11.60 -17.62 -10.11
N GLY A 124 10.96 -17.27 -11.24
CA GLY A 124 9.70 -17.89 -11.65
C GLY A 124 8.45 -17.40 -10.91
N LEU A 125 8.57 -16.57 -9.88
CA LEU A 125 7.43 -15.98 -9.17
C LEU A 125 6.92 -14.74 -9.93
N LYS A 126 5.63 -14.71 -10.20
CA LYS A 126 4.98 -13.58 -10.92
C LYS A 126 3.59 -13.29 -10.35
N ALA A 127 3.31 -12.04 -10.02
CA ALA A 127 1.95 -11.60 -9.73
C ALA A 127 1.11 -11.65 -11.01
N LYS A 128 -0.13 -12.16 -10.89
CA LYS A 128 -1.09 -12.32 -12.00
C LYS A 128 -2.36 -11.52 -11.80
N LYS A 129 -2.79 -11.36 -10.58
CA LYS A 129 -3.97 -10.57 -10.23
C LYS A 129 -3.73 -9.93 -8.87
N ALA A 130 -4.25 -8.72 -8.70
CA ALA A 130 -4.30 -8.02 -7.43
C ALA A 130 -5.69 -7.40 -7.28
N VAL A 131 -6.29 -7.52 -6.09
CA VAL A 131 -7.59 -6.94 -5.76
C VAL A 131 -7.55 -6.41 -4.35
N LEU A 132 -8.26 -5.32 -4.10
CA LEU A 132 -8.49 -4.83 -2.74
C LEU A 132 -9.58 -5.68 -2.07
N PHE A 133 -9.40 -5.99 -0.80
CA PHE A 133 -10.35 -6.72 0.01
C PHE A 133 -10.84 -5.83 1.14
N GLY A 134 -12.11 -5.48 1.12
CA GLY A 134 -12.73 -4.56 2.06
C GLY A 134 -13.84 -3.73 1.40
N PRO A 135 -14.45 -2.80 2.14
CA PRO A 135 -15.47 -1.91 1.60
C PRO A 135 -14.89 -1.00 0.50
N LYS A 136 -15.74 -0.56 -0.43
CA LYS A 136 -15.35 0.44 -1.43
C LYS A 136 -15.16 1.82 -0.82
N GLU A 137 -15.84 2.09 0.27
CA GLU A 137 -15.82 3.38 0.93
C GLU A 137 -14.49 3.60 1.65
N SER A 138 -14.04 4.84 1.58
CA SER A 138 -12.94 5.38 2.39
C SER A 138 -13.44 6.54 3.22
N ILE A 139 -12.64 6.96 4.20
CA ILE A 139 -12.95 8.16 4.99
C ILE A 139 -12.14 9.33 4.45
N VAL A 140 -12.84 10.39 4.06
CA VAL A 140 -12.27 11.64 3.57
C VAL A 140 -12.88 12.79 4.35
N ARG A 141 -12.07 13.57 5.06
CA ARG A 141 -12.55 14.71 5.87
C ARG A 141 -13.71 14.33 6.80
N SER A 142 -13.56 13.20 7.49
CA SER A 142 -14.58 12.64 8.39
C SER A 142 -15.91 12.29 7.70
N GLN A 143 -15.88 12.01 6.41
CA GLN A 143 -17.05 11.58 5.65
C GLN A 143 -16.78 10.26 4.94
N ARG A 144 -17.79 9.41 4.85
CA ARG A 144 -17.77 8.20 4.03
C ARG A 144 -17.87 8.58 2.57
N VAL A 145 -16.87 8.20 1.79
CA VAL A 145 -16.80 8.51 0.36
C VAL A 145 -16.56 7.19 -0.41
N GLU A 146 -17.45 6.88 -1.35
CA GLU A 146 -17.26 5.73 -2.23
C GLU A 146 -16.10 5.99 -3.20
N GLU A 147 -15.20 5.00 -3.34
CA GLU A 147 -14.11 5.07 -4.29
C GLU A 147 -14.64 4.95 -5.73
N THR A 148 -14.32 5.94 -6.55
CA THR A 148 -14.69 6.01 -7.96
C THR A 148 -13.57 5.60 -8.91
N SER A 149 -12.46 5.08 -8.35
CA SER A 149 -11.32 4.60 -9.10
C SER A 149 -11.66 3.35 -9.93
N LYS A 150 -10.68 2.88 -10.73
CA LYS A 150 -10.80 1.62 -11.47
C LYS A 150 -10.29 0.41 -10.67
N ASP A 151 -10.03 0.58 -9.38
CA ASP A 151 -9.59 -0.49 -8.51
C ASP A 151 -10.64 -1.61 -8.43
N GLU A 152 -10.19 -2.85 -8.47
CA GLU A 152 -11.05 -4.01 -8.26
C GLU A 152 -11.19 -4.29 -6.76
N PHE A 153 -12.42 -4.56 -6.31
CA PHE A 153 -12.74 -4.85 -4.91
C PHE A 153 -13.41 -6.21 -4.75
N ILE A 154 -13.04 -6.91 -3.69
CA ILE A 154 -13.86 -7.97 -3.10
C ILE A 154 -14.46 -7.38 -1.82
N VAL A 155 -15.75 -7.08 -1.88
CA VAL A 155 -16.46 -6.46 -0.75
C VAL A 155 -17.02 -7.58 0.14
N PRO A 156 -16.68 -7.61 1.43
CA PRO A 156 -17.27 -8.59 2.36
C PRO A 156 -18.76 -8.33 2.57
N LEU A 157 -19.50 -9.38 2.89
CA LEU A 157 -20.95 -9.28 3.15
C LEU A 157 -21.25 -8.78 4.57
N ASP A 158 -20.31 -8.96 5.48
CA ASP A 158 -20.46 -8.59 6.89
C ASP A 158 -19.76 -7.28 7.23
N VAL A 159 -19.93 -6.83 8.46
CA VAL A 159 -19.27 -5.62 8.99
C VAL A 159 -17.76 -5.76 8.89
N TRP A 160 -17.13 -4.79 8.23
CA TRP A 160 -15.68 -4.72 8.13
C TRP A 160 -15.06 -4.31 9.48
N PRO A 161 -14.11 -5.08 10.03
CA PRO A 161 -13.73 -4.91 11.44
C PRO A 161 -12.61 -3.87 11.67
N THR A 162 -11.96 -3.37 10.60
CA THR A 162 -10.77 -2.52 10.69
C THR A 162 -10.93 -1.26 9.85
N ASP A 163 -10.03 -0.31 10.04
CA ASP A 163 -9.89 0.92 9.27
C ASP A 163 -8.90 0.79 8.09
N HIS A 164 -8.40 -0.42 7.83
CA HIS A 164 -7.62 -0.74 6.63
C HIS A 164 -8.38 -1.66 5.68
N LYS A 165 -8.11 -1.55 4.37
CA LYS A 165 -8.45 -2.57 3.37
C LYS A 165 -7.27 -3.53 3.22
N GLY A 166 -7.55 -4.79 2.98
CA GLY A 166 -6.53 -5.78 2.65
C GLY A 166 -6.16 -5.76 1.16
N LEU A 167 -5.02 -6.36 0.83
CA LEU A 167 -4.61 -6.64 -0.53
C LEU A 167 -4.55 -8.16 -0.75
N LEU A 168 -5.22 -8.64 -1.78
CA LEU A 168 -5.18 -10.03 -2.22
C LEU A 168 -4.46 -10.14 -3.54
N VAL A 169 -3.41 -10.98 -3.60
CA VAL A 169 -2.60 -11.18 -4.81
C VAL A 169 -2.56 -12.65 -5.20
N THR A 170 -2.82 -12.92 -6.47
CA THR A 170 -2.63 -14.25 -7.04
C THR A 170 -1.26 -14.32 -7.72
N PHE A 171 -0.46 -15.29 -7.34
CA PHE A 171 0.85 -15.54 -7.93
C PHE A 171 0.85 -16.81 -8.81
N ILE A 172 1.69 -16.79 -9.84
CA ILE A 172 2.12 -17.98 -10.56
C ILE A 172 3.56 -18.25 -10.18
N CYS A 173 3.83 -19.54 -9.95
CA CYS A 173 5.14 -20.08 -9.61
C CYS A 173 5.54 -21.10 -10.67
N LYS A 174 6.60 -20.82 -11.45
CA LYS A 174 7.14 -21.71 -12.50
C LYS A 174 8.58 -22.10 -12.20
#